data_939754c5c813d28f4a610b52ba5ebd68
#
_entry.id   939754c5c813d28f4a610b52ba5ebd68
#
_cell.length_a   1.000
_cell.length_b   1.000
_cell.length_c   1.000
_cell.angle_alpha   90.00
_cell.angle_beta   90.00
_cell.angle_gamma   90.00
#
_symmetry.space_group_name_H-M   'P 1'
#
loop_
_entity.id
_entity.type
_entity.pdbx_description
1 polymer ?
#
loop_
_entity_poly.entity_id
_entity_poly.type
_entity_poly.pdbx_seq_one_letter_code
_entity_poly.pdbx_strand_id
1 'polypeptide(L)'
;METKNLFVGLDIGTTKIVALIGSLNEYGKLKIIGIGKSKSLGVHRGVVNNITQTIQSIQSAVNEAELNSSEKIDKVIVGIAGQHIRSLQHSDYITRINSDTVINTDDLDKLINQVYKLVMLPGEEIIHVLPQDYKVDGQAEIKEPIGMFGGRLEANFHVVVGQVSSIKNIANL
;
A
#
# COMPACT_ATOMS: atom_id res chain seq x y z
N MET A 1 7.40 31.87 -1.93
CA MET A 1 6.20 31.08 -1.59
C MET A 1 6.70 29.79 -0.96
N GLU A 2 6.49 29.61 0.33
CA GLU A 2 6.78 28.33 0.98
C GLU A 2 5.87 27.27 0.35
N THR A 3 6.45 26.26 -0.24
CA THR A 3 5.71 25.06 -0.72
C THR A 3 5.16 24.35 0.51
N LYS A 4 3.91 24.60 0.84
CA LYS A 4 3.21 23.81 1.86
C LYS A 4 3.21 22.36 1.43
N ASN A 5 3.81 21.49 2.24
CA ASN A 5 3.69 20.04 2.03
C ASN A 5 2.25 19.64 2.33
N LEU A 6 1.44 19.50 1.28
CA LEU A 6 0.08 19.01 1.37
C LEU A 6 0.07 17.47 1.28
N PHE A 7 -0.72 16.86 2.13
CA PHE A 7 -1.00 15.43 2.13
C PHE A 7 -2.47 15.25 1.78
N VAL A 8 -2.75 14.57 0.68
CA VAL A 8 -4.11 14.38 0.22
C VAL A 8 -4.42 12.89 0.17
N GLY A 9 -5.42 12.48 0.97
CA GLY A 9 -5.96 11.13 0.97
C GLY A 9 -7.30 11.08 0.25
N LEU A 10 -7.48 10.08 -0.61
CA LEU A 10 -8.74 9.80 -1.30
C LEU A 10 -9.18 8.38 -0.95
N ASP A 11 -10.34 8.27 -0.31
CA ASP A 11 -11.01 6.99 -0.03
C ASP A 11 -12.15 6.78 -1.00
N ILE A 12 -12.03 5.77 -1.86
CA ILE A 12 -13.03 5.40 -2.86
C ILE A 12 -13.84 4.22 -2.32
N GLY A 13 -14.83 4.53 -1.49
CA GLY A 13 -15.68 3.54 -0.88
C GLY A 13 -16.90 3.18 -1.73
N THR A 14 -17.61 2.11 -1.36
CA THR A 14 -18.85 1.67 -2.05
C THR A 14 -20.02 2.62 -1.84
N THR A 15 -20.09 3.28 -0.69
CA THR A 15 -21.21 4.14 -0.29
C THR A 15 -20.92 5.61 -0.46
N LYS A 16 -19.68 6.01 -0.17
CA LYS A 16 -19.21 7.38 -0.22
C LYS A 16 -17.78 7.44 -0.72
N ILE A 17 -17.43 8.57 -1.32
CA ILE A 17 -16.03 8.95 -1.62
C ILE A 17 -15.68 10.11 -0.72
N VAL A 18 -14.49 10.09 -0.14
CA VAL A 18 -13.99 11.12 0.78
C VAL A 18 -12.61 11.58 0.34
N ALA A 19 -12.44 12.88 0.18
CA ALA A 19 -11.15 13.53 -0.02
C ALA A 19 -10.78 14.30 1.25
N LEU A 20 -9.54 14.09 1.72
CA LEU A 20 -8.98 14.74 2.90
C LEU A 20 -7.72 15.51 2.51
N ILE A 21 -7.64 16.78 2.85
CA ILE A 21 -6.44 17.59 2.68
C ILE A 21 -5.85 17.89 4.06
N GLY A 22 -4.60 17.53 4.24
CA GLY A 22 -3.84 17.79 5.46
C GLY A 22 -2.56 18.56 5.18
N SER A 23 -2.09 19.29 6.18
CA SER A 23 -0.79 19.94 6.18
C SER A 23 -0.08 19.69 7.51
N LEU A 24 1.24 19.72 7.51
CA LEU A 24 2.00 19.67 8.77
C LEU A 24 1.99 21.06 9.40
N ASN A 25 1.76 21.12 10.71
CA ASN A 25 1.94 22.33 11.47
C ASN A 25 3.43 22.53 11.84
N GLU A 26 3.75 23.62 12.50
CA GLU A 26 5.10 23.96 12.99
C GLU A 26 5.73 22.93 13.91
N TYR A 27 4.93 22.06 14.54
CA TYR A 27 5.38 20.94 15.39
C TYR A 27 5.47 19.60 14.64
N GLY A 28 5.34 19.59 13.30
CA GLY A 28 5.36 18.38 12.49
C GLY A 28 4.12 17.48 12.64
N LYS A 29 3.03 17.98 13.25
CA LYS A 29 1.77 17.24 13.39
C LYS A 29 0.86 17.50 12.20
N LEU A 30 0.22 16.43 11.68
CA LEU A 30 -0.75 16.53 10.60
C LEU A 30 -2.03 17.24 11.10
N LYS A 31 -2.41 18.32 10.41
CA LYS A 31 -3.65 19.08 10.62
C LYS A 31 -4.52 18.91 9.37
N ILE A 32 -5.76 18.46 9.54
CA ILE A 32 -6.73 18.43 8.44
C ILE A 32 -7.23 19.85 8.19
N ILE A 33 -7.11 20.31 6.96
CA ILE A 33 -7.46 21.67 6.52
C ILE A 33 -8.61 21.68 5.50
N GLY A 34 -8.93 20.53 4.88
CA GLY A 34 -10.06 20.40 3.96
C GLY A 34 -10.62 18.98 3.98
N ILE A 35 -11.94 18.89 3.87
CA ILE A 35 -12.67 17.63 3.76
C ILE A 35 -13.74 17.82 2.70
N GLY A 36 -13.83 16.87 1.76
CA GLY A 36 -14.93 16.78 0.81
C GLY A 36 -15.51 15.37 0.78
N LYS A 37 -16.80 15.29 0.57
CA LYS A 37 -17.54 14.03 0.54
C LYS A 37 -18.55 14.02 -0.60
N SER A 38 -18.69 12.87 -1.25
CA SER A 38 -19.74 12.65 -2.23
C SER A 38 -20.36 11.27 -2.07
N LYS A 39 -21.56 11.10 -2.60
CA LYS A 39 -22.14 9.77 -2.76
C LYS A 39 -21.31 9.00 -3.78
N SER A 40 -20.92 7.78 -3.46
CA SER A 40 -20.23 6.91 -4.40
C SER A 40 -21.21 6.36 -5.44
N LEU A 41 -20.93 6.64 -6.71
CA LEU A 41 -21.62 6.08 -7.86
C LEU A 41 -20.59 5.30 -8.68
N GLY A 42 -20.99 4.13 -9.24
CA GLY A 42 -20.12 3.32 -10.09
C GLY A 42 -19.09 2.44 -9.35
N VAL A 43 -19.19 2.34 -8.01
CA VAL A 43 -18.39 1.41 -7.21
C VAL A 43 -19.28 0.39 -6.51
N HIS A 44 -18.98 -0.89 -6.65
CA HIS A 44 -19.73 -1.97 -6.01
C HIS A 44 -18.76 -2.94 -5.31
N ARG A 45 -18.94 -3.15 -4.01
CA ARG A 45 -18.06 -4.03 -3.19
C ARG A 45 -16.55 -3.74 -3.35
N GLY A 46 -16.22 -2.45 -3.45
CA GLY A 46 -14.83 -2.00 -3.64
C GLY A 46 -14.30 -2.15 -5.07
N VAL A 47 -15.11 -2.55 -6.04
CA VAL A 47 -14.73 -2.68 -7.45
C VAL A 47 -15.39 -1.59 -8.28
N VAL A 48 -14.61 -0.90 -9.11
CA VAL A 48 -15.10 0.11 -10.05
C VAL A 48 -15.82 -0.61 -11.21
N ASN A 49 -17.13 -0.43 -11.32
CA ASN A 49 -17.95 -1.00 -12.40
C ASN A 49 -18.49 0.06 -13.38
N ASN A 50 -18.36 1.35 -13.05
CA ASN A 50 -18.66 2.45 -13.95
C ASN A 50 -17.65 3.60 -13.72
N ILE A 51 -16.66 3.69 -14.61
CA ILE A 51 -15.57 4.67 -14.52
C ILE A 51 -16.11 6.10 -14.54
N THR A 52 -16.99 6.43 -15.48
CA THR A 52 -17.53 7.80 -15.64
C THR A 52 -18.26 8.29 -14.38
N GLN A 53 -19.13 7.47 -13.80
CA GLN A 53 -19.84 7.82 -12.58
C GLN A 53 -18.89 7.94 -11.38
N THR A 54 -17.87 7.08 -11.31
CA THR A 54 -16.87 7.13 -10.25
C THR A 54 -16.05 8.40 -10.34
N ILE A 55 -15.60 8.79 -11.54
CA ILE A 55 -14.89 10.06 -11.78
C ILE A 55 -15.74 11.26 -11.34
N GLN A 56 -17.02 11.31 -11.71
CA GLN A 56 -17.92 12.40 -11.28
C GLN A 56 -18.03 12.49 -9.76
N SER A 57 -18.14 11.35 -9.09
CA SER A 57 -18.20 11.29 -7.64
C SER A 57 -16.87 11.74 -6.99
N ILE A 58 -15.72 11.34 -7.55
CA ILE A 58 -14.40 11.79 -7.10
C ILE A 58 -14.26 13.31 -7.26
N GLN A 59 -14.60 13.84 -8.44
CA GLN A 59 -14.53 15.28 -8.72
C GLN A 59 -15.38 16.08 -7.74
N SER A 60 -16.58 15.60 -7.41
CA SER A 60 -17.46 16.26 -6.44
C SER A 60 -16.81 16.31 -5.05
N ALA A 61 -16.21 15.21 -4.57
CA ALA A 61 -15.53 15.17 -3.28
C ALA A 61 -14.25 16.04 -3.27
N VAL A 62 -13.47 15.99 -4.34
CA VAL A 62 -12.24 16.80 -4.49
C VAL A 62 -12.58 18.29 -4.51
N ASN A 63 -13.55 18.73 -5.31
CA ASN A 63 -13.98 20.11 -5.40
C ASN A 63 -14.43 20.64 -4.03
N GLU A 64 -15.20 19.88 -3.28
CA GLU A 64 -15.62 20.27 -1.93
C GLU A 64 -14.42 20.39 -0.97
N ALA A 65 -13.46 19.48 -1.02
CA ALA A 65 -12.25 19.54 -0.19
C ALA A 65 -11.40 20.77 -0.53
N GLU A 66 -11.23 21.08 -1.81
CA GLU A 66 -10.51 22.26 -2.30
C GLU A 66 -11.19 23.56 -1.84
N LEU A 67 -12.52 23.65 -1.95
CA LEU A 67 -13.27 24.81 -1.49
C LEU A 67 -13.10 25.04 0.02
N ASN A 68 -13.15 23.95 0.81
CA ASN A 68 -13.03 24.04 2.27
C ASN A 68 -11.61 24.37 2.74
N SER A 69 -10.59 24.03 1.98
CA SER A 69 -9.18 24.29 2.32
C SER A 69 -8.61 25.54 1.65
N SER A 70 -9.21 26.03 0.56
CA SER A 70 -8.66 27.02 -0.36
C SER A 70 -7.31 26.57 -1.01
N GLU A 71 -7.05 25.27 -1.04
CA GLU A 71 -5.86 24.67 -1.66
C GLU A 71 -6.27 23.82 -2.86
N LYS A 72 -5.38 23.69 -3.86
CA LYS A 72 -5.57 22.83 -5.03
C LYS A 72 -4.93 21.47 -4.83
N ILE A 73 -5.57 20.44 -5.36
CA ILE A 73 -5.12 19.04 -5.29
C ILE A 73 -4.46 18.67 -6.61
N ASP A 74 -3.14 18.39 -6.59
CA ASP A 74 -2.39 17.89 -7.75
C ASP A 74 -2.13 16.38 -7.66
N LYS A 75 -1.96 15.86 -6.43
CA LYS A 75 -1.62 14.46 -6.19
C LYS A 75 -2.42 13.94 -5.01
N VAL A 76 -2.85 12.68 -5.11
CA VAL A 76 -3.59 11.99 -4.05
C VAL A 76 -2.95 10.65 -3.71
N ILE A 77 -3.10 10.23 -2.46
CA ILE A 77 -2.84 8.87 -2.01
C ILE A 77 -4.19 8.19 -1.93
N VAL A 78 -4.38 7.11 -2.72
CA VAL A 78 -5.64 6.36 -2.76
C VAL A 78 -5.51 5.10 -1.92
N GLY A 79 -6.44 4.93 -0.98
CA GLY A 79 -6.62 3.66 -0.29
C GLY A 79 -7.43 2.69 -1.16
N ILE A 80 -6.94 1.47 -1.31
CA ILE A 80 -7.64 0.42 -2.04
C ILE A 80 -8.03 -0.72 -1.09
N ALA A 81 -9.31 -1.11 -1.14
CA ALA A 81 -9.83 -2.25 -0.40
C ALA A 81 -11.02 -2.86 -1.17
N GLY A 82 -11.18 -4.16 -1.11
CA GLY A 82 -12.30 -4.83 -1.77
C GLY A 82 -11.99 -6.27 -2.15
N GLN A 83 -12.92 -6.92 -2.82
CA GLN A 83 -12.83 -8.34 -3.21
C GLN A 83 -11.69 -8.64 -4.18
N HIS A 84 -11.15 -7.61 -4.84
CA HIS A 84 -10.03 -7.72 -5.77
C HIS A 84 -8.66 -7.73 -5.08
N ILE A 85 -8.63 -7.56 -3.76
CA ILE A 85 -7.44 -7.65 -2.93
C ILE A 85 -7.60 -8.85 -2.00
N ARG A 86 -6.63 -9.73 -1.99
CA ARG A 86 -6.56 -10.86 -1.08
C ARG A 86 -5.17 -11.00 -0.48
N SER A 87 -5.06 -11.74 0.58
CA SER A 87 -3.76 -12.04 1.17
C SER A 87 -3.56 -13.54 1.29
N LEU A 88 -2.32 -13.95 1.30
CA LEU A 88 -1.89 -15.32 1.57
C LEU A 88 -0.67 -15.31 2.50
N GLN A 89 -0.49 -16.38 3.22
CA GLN A 89 0.72 -16.64 3.99
C GLN A 89 1.69 -17.45 3.13
N HIS A 90 2.95 -17.05 3.16
CA HIS A 90 4.03 -17.73 2.46
C HIS A 90 5.27 -17.79 3.34
N SER A 91 6.00 -18.90 3.29
CA SER A 91 7.29 -19.04 3.97
C SER A 91 8.35 -19.34 2.94
N ASP A 92 9.47 -18.65 3.02
CA ASP A 92 10.59 -18.85 2.10
C ASP A 92 11.92 -18.65 2.83
N TYR A 93 13.01 -19.06 2.21
CA TYR A 93 14.33 -18.95 2.78
C TYR A 93 15.41 -18.71 1.73
N ILE A 94 16.52 -18.18 2.19
CA ILE A 94 17.78 -18.15 1.45
C ILE A 94 18.87 -18.84 2.26
N THR A 95 19.81 -19.48 1.53
CA THR A 95 21.05 -19.98 2.09
C THR A 95 22.16 -18.99 1.76
N ARG A 96 22.88 -18.54 2.77
CA ARG A 96 23.98 -17.59 2.63
C ARG A 96 25.26 -18.36 2.31
N ILE A 97 26.00 -17.87 1.32
CA ILE A 97 27.29 -18.50 0.92
C ILE A 97 28.35 -18.34 2.02
N ASN A 98 28.33 -17.18 2.69
CA ASN A 98 29.28 -16.85 3.74
C ASN A 98 28.57 -16.70 5.08
N SER A 99 28.64 -17.75 5.90
CA SER A 99 28.08 -17.77 7.27
C SER A 99 28.93 -16.99 8.28
N ASP A 100 30.17 -16.65 7.92
CA ASP A 100 31.12 -15.95 8.80
C ASP A 100 30.89 -14.42 8.82
N THR A 101 29.96 -13.93 8.00
CA THR A 101 29.52 -12.55 8.01
C THR A 101 28.14 -12.42 8.64
N VAL A 102 27.82 -11.26 9.18
CA VAL A 102 26.48 -10.99 9.72
C VAL A 102 25.46 -10.83 8.60
N ILE A 103 24.20 -11.16 8.90
CA ILE A 103 23.04 -10.88 8.05
C ILE A 103 22.92 -9.37 7.88
N ASN A 104 22.68 -8.92 6.66
CA ASN A 104 22.56 -7.53 6.29
C ASN A 104 21.27 -7.26 5.48
N THR A 105 21.04 -6.02 5.11
CA THR A 105 19.88 -5.60 4.33
C THR A 105 19.78 -6.30 2.98
N ASP A 106 20.92 -6.53 2.30
CA ASP A 106 20.93 -7.22 0.99
C ASP A 106 20.43 -8.67 1.10
N ASP A 107 20.68 -9.34 2.22
CA ASP A 107 20.15 -10.69 2.46
C ASP A 107 18.63 -10.67 2.62
N LEU A 108 18.10 -9.68 3.34
CA LEU A 108 16.65 -9.49 3.46
C LEU A 108 16.01 -9.15 2.12
N ASP A 109 16.61 -8.25 1.37
CA ASP A 109 16.12 -7.85 0.05
C ASP A 109 16.12 -9.03 -0.94
N LYS A 110 17.15 -9.89 -0.92
CA LYS A 110 17.17 -11.12 -1.71
C LYS A 110 15.99 -12.03 -1.37
N LEU A 111 15.73 -12.25 -0.08
CA LEU A 111 14.65 -13.10 0.38
C LEU A 111 13.27 -12.51 0.00
N ILE A 112 13.05 -11.21 0.19
CA ILE A 112 11.82 -10.51 -0.21
C ILE A 112 11.64 -10.57 -1.73
N ASN A 113 12.70 -10.29 -2.51
CA ASN A 113 12.65 -10.31 -3.97
C ASN A 113 12.38 -11.71 -4.54
N GLN A 114 12.75 -12.78 -3.82
CA GLN A 114 12.41 -14.15 -4.19
C GLN A 114 10.90 -14.38 -4.09
N VAL A 115 10.25 -13.89 -3.04
CA VAL A 115 8.80 -13.96 -2.85
C VAL A 115 8.04 -13.17 -3.93
N TYR A 116 8.55 -12.01 -4.36
CA TYR A 116 7.95 -11.26 -5.49
C TYR A 116 7.95 -12.02 -6.82
N LYS A 117 8.78 -13.06 -6.96
CA LYS A 117 8.84 -13.90 -8.18
C LYS A 117 7.87 -15.07 -8.15
N LEU A 118 7.08 -15.24 -7.11
CA LEU A 118 6.06 -16.30 -7.04
C LEU A 118 5.08 -16.16 -8.20
N VAL A 119 4.75 -17.29 -8.78
CA VAL A 119 3.77 -17.36 -9.88
C VAL A 119 2.37 -17.21 -9.29
N MET A 120 1.68 -16.15 -9.70
CA MET A 120 0.29 -15.88 -9.34
C MET A 120 -0.68 -16.43 -10.37
N LEU A 121 -1.97 -16.46 -10.05
CA LEU A 121 -3.01 -16.81 -11.00
C LEU A 121 -3.06 -15.77 -12.15
N PRO A 122 -3.52 -16.16 -13.36
CA PRO A 122 -3.66 -15.23 -14.46
C PRO A 122 -4.50 -14.01 -14.07
N GLY A 123 -3.97 -12.81 -14.34
CA GLY A 123 -4.61 -11.54 -13.99
C GLY A 123 -4.39 -11.08 -12.55
N GLU A 124 -3.59 -11.78 -11.76
CA GLU A 124 -3.17 -11.37 -10.43
C GLU A 124 -1.71 -10.93 -10.39
N GLU A 125 -1.39 -10.01 -9.49
CA GLU A 125 -0.02 -9.58 -9.19
C GLU A 125 0.19 -9.40 -7.69
N ILE A 126 1.42 -9.58 -7.26
CA ILE A 126 1.81 -9.29 -5.87
C ILE A 126 1.95 -7.76 -5.74
N ILE A 127 1.13 -7.18 -4.86
CA ILE A 127 1.18 -5.74 -4.55
C ILE A 127 2.21 -5.48 -3.46
N HIS A 128 2.26 -6.36 -2.44
CA HIS A 128 3.10 -6.13 -1.28
C HIS A 128 3.53 -7.43 -0.61
N VAL A 129 4.77 -7.47 -0.13
CA VAL A 129 5.35 -8.59 0.62
C VAL A 129 5.80 -8.06 1.98
N LEU A 130 5.16 -8.55 3.05
CA LEU A 130 5.36 -8.10 4.40
C LEU A 130 5.95 -9.23 5.26
N PRO A 131 7.23 -9.18 5.62
CA PRO A 131 7.78 -10.15 6.57
C PRO A 131 7.11 -9.98 7.94
N GLN A 132 6.78 -11.10 8.58
CA GLN A 132 6.11 -11.14 9.89
C GLN A 132 7.09 -11.52 11.00
N ASP A 133 7.89 -12.52 10.74
CA ASP A 133 8.94 -13.01 11.61
C ASP A 133 10.01 -13.73 10.78
N TYR A 134 11.18 -13.88 11.38
CA TYR A 134 12.32 -14.55 10.77
C TYR A 134 12.76 -15.74 11.60
N LYS A 135 13.50 -16.65 10.93
CA LYS A 135 14.26 -17.72 11.57
C LYS A 135 15.69 -17.68 11.04
N VAL A 136 16.64 -17.87 11.92
CA VAL A 136 18.07 -17.96 11.59
C VAL A 136 18.58 -19.29 12.10
N ASP A 137 19.07 -20.15 11.19
CA ASP A 137 19.57 -21.50 11.49
C ASP A 137 18.60 -22.33 12.37
N GLY A 138 17.27 -22.18 12.14
CA GLY A 138 16.23 -22.86 12.88
C GLY A 138 15.74 -22.16 14.15
N GLN A 139 16.42 -21.12 14.63
CA GLN A 139 15.94 -20.30 15.73
C GLN A 139 14.81 -19.39 15.24
N ALA A 140 13.61 -19.60 15.75
CA ALA A 140 12.38 -18.91 15.35
C ALA A 140 12.13 -17.62 16.16
N GLU A 141 11.06 -16.90 15.78
CA GLU A 141 10.52 -15.70 16.45
C GLU A 141 11.49 -14.50 16.47
N ILE A 142 12.42 -14.43 15.51
CA ILE A 142 13.34 -13.32 15.38
C ILE A 142 12.60 -12.17 14.68
N LYS A 143 12.58 -10.98 15.29
CA LYS A 143 11.97 -9.79 14.70
C LYS A 143 12.95 -8.98 13.85
N GLU A 144 14.21 -8.95 14.24
CA GLU A 144 15.27 -8.21 13.58
C GLU A 144 16.49 -9.10 13.39
N PRO A 145 16.71 -9.71 12.21
CA PRO A 145 17.83 -10.61 11.98
C PRO A 145 19.12 -9.89 11.59
N ILE A 146 19.08 -8.60 11.25
CA ILE A 146 20.27 -7.83 10.84
C ILE A 146 21.30 -7.81 11.99
N GLY A 147 22.54 -8.09 11.65
CA GLY A 147 23.64 -8.18 12.63
C GLY A 147 23.81 -9.55 13.27
N MET A 148 22.93 -10.52 13.03
CA MET A 148 23.10 -11.90 13.50
C MET A 148 23.97 -12.70 12.54
N PHE A 149 24.74 -13.66 13.07
CA PHE A 149 25.38 -14.68 12.27
C PHE A 149 24.41 -15.80 11.95
N GLY A 150 24.54 -16.41 10.77
CA GLY A 150 23.77 -17.57 10.38
C GLY A 150 23.90 -17.89 8.90
N GLY A 151 23.80 -19.17 8.57
CA GLY A 151 23.91 -19.67 7.21
C GLY A 151 22.57 -19.73 6.48
N ARG A 152 21.45 -19.88 7.20
CA ARG A 152 20.10 -19.97 6.64
C ARG A 152 19.20 -18.91 7.25
N LEU A 153 18.69 -18.04 6.40
CA LEU A 153 17.69 -17.02 6.76
C LEU A 153 16.35 -17.41 6.16
N GLU A 154 15.35 -17.62 7.01
CA GLU A 154 13.96 -17.90 6.63
C GLU A 154 13.06 -16.77 7.11
N ALA A 155 11.93 -16.54 6.43
CA ALA A 155 10.89 -15.65 6.92
C ALA A 155 9.50 -16.16 6.58
N ASN A 156 8.53 -15.81 7.43
CA ASN A 156 7.12 -15.92 7.15
C ASN A 156 6.62 -14.59 6.63
N PHE A 157 5.89 -14.62 5.52
CA PHE A 157 5.41 -13.44 4.83
C PHE A 157 3.89 -13.39 4.80
N HIS A 158 3.37 -12.20 5.00
CA HIS A 158 2.03 -11.84 4.57
C HIS A 158 2.14 -11.20 3.20
N VAL A 159 1.61 -11.89 2.17
CA VAL A 159 1.68 -11.44 0.78
C VAL A 159 0.33 -10.91 0.35
N VAL A 160 0.29 -9.67 -0.07
CA VAL A 160 -0.91 -9.01 -0.60
C VAL A 160 -0.92 -9.13 -2.11
N VAL A 161 -2.02 -9.67 -2.63
CA VAL A 161 -2.22 -9.94 -4.06
C VAL A 161 -3.45 -9.19 -4.55
N GLY A 162 -3.38 -8.60 -5.73
CA GLY A 162 -4.48 -7.88 -6.33
C GLY A 162 -4.73 -8.26 -7.78
N GLN A 163 -5.98 -8.03 -8.23
CA GLN A 163 -6.35 -8.17 -9.63
C GLN A 163 -5.85 -6.97 -10.43
N VAL A 164 -4.98 -7.22 -11.41
CA VAL A 164 -4.31 -6.21 -12.26
C VAL A 164 -5.33 -5.26 -12.92
N SER A 165 -6.43 -5.79 -13.46
CA SER A 165 -7.47 -4.98 -14.12
C SER A 165 -8.15 -4.01 -13.14
N SER A 166 -8.45 -4.47 -11.93
CA SER A 166 -9.10 -3.63 -10.92
C SER A 166 -8.18 -2.51 -10.43
N ILE A 167 -6.90 -2.83 -10.21
CA ILE A 167 -5.88 -1.84 -9.81
C ILE A 167 -5.71 -0.78 -10.91
N LYS A 168 -5.58 -1.21 -12.18
CA LYS A 168 -5.47 -0.29 -13.32
C LYS A 168 -6.70 0.59 -13.50
N ASN A 169 -7.91 0.05 -13.28
CA ASN A 169 -9.13 0.85 -13.34
C ASN A 169 -9.15 1.94 -12.27
N ILE A 170 -8.67 1.64 -11.05
CA ILE A 170 -8.55 2.66 -9.99
C ILE A 170 -7.48 3.70 -10.33
N ALA A 171 -6.35 3.28 -10.91
CA ALA A 171 -5.28 4.18 -11.30
C ALA A 171 -5.66 5.12 -12.47
N ASN A 172 -6.71 4.78 -13.22
CA ASN A 172 -7.22 5.58 -14.36
C ASN A 172 -8.38 6.52 -13.96
N LEU A 173 -8.73 6.61 -12.69
CA LEU A 173 -9.77 7.52 -12.19
C LEU A 173 -9.21 8.93 -11.95
#